data_476794161f27dae22940be10157fa639
#
_entry.id   476794161f27dae22940be10157fa639
#
_cell.length_a   1.000
_cell.length_b   1.000
_cell.length_c   1.000
_cell.angle_alpha   90.00
_cell.angle_beta   90.00
_cell.angle_gamma   90.00
#
_symmetry.space_group_name_H-M   'P 1'
#
loop_
_entity.id
_entity.type
_entity.pdbx_description
1 polymer ?
#
loop_
_entity_poly.entity_id
_entity_poly.type
_entity_poly.pdbx_seq_one_letter_code
_entity_poly.pdbx_strand_id
1 'polypeptide(L)'
;MSQSELYLVLGVNGVLSFTMLLIGIVSYVRARRFLSKAIETRGTVVEKVLKGQSDGGGGMYSPRIQFNDVMGRTTEFTENWSGNRPDFKIGDEVIVLYDPADPQKARRGGKKWKFFFLAWLMGGLGLLFSGLLIFFLILILLFPIGK
;
A
#
# COMPACT_ATOMS: atom_id res chain seq x y z
N MET A 1 -18.36 13.16 30.86
CA MET A 1 -18.02 13.62 29.51
C MET A 1 -18.99 14.72 29.14
N SER A 2 -18.50 15.92 28.83
CA SER A 2 -19.35 17.02 28.42
C SER A 2 -19.90 16.80 27.00
N GLN A 3 -21.03 17.48 26.67
CA GLN A 3 -21.56 17.36 25.30
C GLN A 3 -20.57 17.81 24.24
N SER A 4 -19.78 18.83 24.52
CA SER A 4 -18.72 19.31 23.63
C SER A 4 -17.62 18.28 23.39
N GLU A 5 -17.19 17.57 24.43
CA GLU A 5 -16.20 16.48 24.31
C GLU A 5 -16.74 15.33 23.45
N LEU A 6 -18.02 15.00 23.62
CA LEU A 6 -18.69 13.97 22.82
C LEU A 6 -18.69 14.32 21.32
N TYR A 7 -19.11 15.56 20.98
CA TYR A 7 -19.12 16.01 19.58
C TYR A 7 -17.72 16.07 18.97
N LEU A 8 -16.72 16.43 19.75
CA LEU A 8 -15.33 16.46 19.31
C LEU A 8 -14.82 15.04 18.99
N VAL A 9 -15.07 14.07 19.86
CA VAL A 9 -14.69 12.66 19.64
C VAL A 9 -15.38 12.08 18.42
N LEU A 10 -16.69 12.33 18.25
CA LEU A 10 -17.44 11.87 17.09
C LEU A 10 -16.94 12.52 15.79
N GLY A 11 -16.65 13.83 15.83
CA GLY A 11 -16.11 14.55 14.68
C GLY A 11 -14.73 14.03 14.24
N VAL A 12 -13.81 13.87 15.18
CA VAL A 12 -12.46 13.34 14.90
C VAL A 12 -12.54 11.92 14.36
N ASN A 13 -13.37 11.05 14.95
CA ASN A 13 -13.56 9.68 14.48
C ASN A 13 -14.17 9.63 13.07
N GLY A 14 -15.15 10.51 12.78
CA GLY A 14 -15.75 10.62 11.45
C GLY A 14 -14.74 11.03 10.38
N VAL A 15 -13.91 12.04 10.64
CA VAL A 15 -12.84 12.48 9.73
C VAL A 15 -11.82 11.36 9.52
N LEU A 16 -11.40 10.68 10.58
CA LEU A 16 -10.43 9.59 10.49
C LEU A 16 -10.96 8.43 9.64
N SER A 17 -12.21 8.00 9.89
CA SER A 17 -12.87 6.93 9.14
C SER A 17 -12.98 7.27 7.66
N PHE A 18 -13.43 8.49 7.36
CA PHE A 18 -13.58 8.95 5.97
C PHE A 18 -12.24 9.00 5.24
N THR A 19 -11.20 9.51 5.90
CA THR A 19 -9.84 9.56 5.34
C THR A 19 -9.31 8.16 5.04
N MET A 20 -9.47 7.20 5.96
CA MET A 20 -9.05 5.81 5.75
C MET A 20 -9.80 5.15 4.60
N LEU A 21 -11.11 5.36 4.48
CA LEU A 21 -11.90 4.85 3.37
C LEU A 21 -11.43 5.42 2.02
N LEU A 22 -11.19 6.73 1.94
CA LEU A 22 -10.65 7.36 0.74
C LEU A 22 -9.30 6.76 0.34
N ILE A 23 -8.37 6.61 1.27
CA ILE A 23 -7.05 6.00 1.01
C ILE A 23 -7.24 4.57 0.50
N GLY A 24 -8.14 3.80 1.12
CA GLY A 24 -8.46 2.43 0.69
C GLY A 24 -8.98 2.37 -0.74
N ILE A 25 -9.97 3.20 -1.08
CA ILE A 25 -10.55 3.27 -2.43
C ILE A 25 -9.52 3.70 -3.47
N VAL A 26 -8.77 4.78 -3.20
CA VAL A 26 -7.72 5.27 -4.11
C VAL A 26 -6.64 4.22 -4.35
N SER A 27 -6.20 3.55 -3.28
CA SER A 27 -5.20 2.47 -3.37
C SER A 27 -5.72 1.29 -4.19
N TYR A 28 -6.98 0.89 -4.00
CA TYR A 28 -7.63 -0.17 -4.76
C TYR A 28 -7.71 0.17 -6.26
N VAL A 29 -8.20 1.37 -6.59
CA VAL A 29 -8.34 1.82 -7.98
C VAL A 29 -6.98 1.89 -8.68
N ARG A 30 -5.94 2.43 -8.00
CA ARG A 30 -4.58 2.47 -8.53
C ARG A 30 -4.01 1.08 -8.78
N ALA A 31 -4.16 0.16 -7.82
CA ALA A 31 -3.71 -1.22 -7.97
C ALA A 31 -4.40 -1.92 -9.14
N ARG A 32 -5.73 -1.78 -9.23
CA ARG A 32 -6.53 -2.38 -10.31
C ARG A 32 -6.15 -1.81 -11.68
N ARG A 33 -6.00 -0.48 -11.80
CA ARG A 33 -5.60 0.17 -13.07
C ARG A 33 -4.19 -0.25 -13.51
N PHE A 34 -3.25 -0.39 -12.57
CA PHE A 34 -1.92 -0.89 -12.89
C PHE A 34 -1.99 -2.34 -13.38
N LEU A 35 -2.62 -3.23 -12.62
CA LEU A 35 -2.69 -4.66 -12.96
C LEU A 35 -3.46 -4.95 -14.25
N SER A 36 -4.43 -4.10 -14.64
CA SER A 36 -5.19 -4.28 -15.89
C SER A 36 -4.37 -3.95 -17.15
N LYS A 37 -3.30 -3.17 -17.01
CA LYS A 37 -2.42 -2.75 -18.12
C LYS A 37 -1.05 -3.43 -18.07
N ALA A 38 -0.67 -3.94 -16.89
CA ALA A 38 0.65 -4.50 -16.69
C ALA A 38 0.88 -5.75 -17.52
N ILE A 39 2.02 -5.80 -18.19
CA ILE A 39 2.55 -6.97 -18.86
C ILE A 39 3.57 -7.63 -17.92
N GLU A 40 3.56 -8.96 -17.94
CA GLU A 40 4.49 -9.77 -17.17
C GLU A 40 5.69 -10.12 -18.04
N THR A 41 6.89 -9.90 -17.51
CA THR A 41 8.16 -10.28 -18.13
C THR A 41 9.12 -10.83 -17.09
N ARG A 42 10.23 -11.41 -17.52
CA ARG A 42 11.32 -11.81 -16.63
C ARG A 42 12.33 -10.68 -16.53
N GLY A 43 12.84 -10.49 -15.33
CA GLY A 43 13.94 -9.58 -15.06
C GLY A 43 14.99 -10.25 -14.18
N THR A 44 16.16 -9.67 -14.13
CA THR A 44 17.29 -10.14 -13.33
C THR A 44 17.69 -9.08 -12.32
N VAL A 45 17.95 -9.48 -11.09
CA VAL A 45 18.51 -8.60 -10.07
C VAL A 45 19.97 -8.30 -10.40
N VAL A 46 20.26 -7.05 -10.72
CA VAL A 46 21.62 -6.63 -11.15
C VAL A 46 22.41 -5.97 -10.03
N GLU A 47 21.73 -5.39 -9.04
CA GLU A 47 22.39 -4.66 -7.97
C GLU A 47 21.59 -4.68 -6.67
N LYS A 48 22.29 -4.58 -5.53
CA LYS A 48 21.73 -4.27 -4.20
C LYS A 48 21.96 -2.81 -3.88
N VAL A 49 20.92 -2.00 -3.96
CA VAL A 49 21.00 -0.54 -3.70
C VAL A 49 20.76 -0.30 -2.21
N LEU A 50 21.71 0.35 -1.55
CA LEU A 50 21.56 0.79 -0.15
C LEU A 50 20.59 1.98 -0.11
N LYS A 51 19.47 1.85 0.60
CA LYS A 51 18.44 2.89 0.77
C LYS A 51 18.54 3.63 2.09
N GLY A 52 19.17 3.05 3.09
CA GLY A 52 19.31 3.65 4.41
C GLY A 52 19.90 2.67 5.41
N GLN A 53 20.04 3.13 6.63
CA GLN A 53 20.53 2.36 7.75
C GLN A 53 19.39 2.11 8.73
N SER A 54 19.28 0.88 9.22
CA SER A 54 18.30 0.53 10.26
C SER A 54 18.85 0.96 11.62
N ASP A 55 17.97 1.30 12.56
CA ASP A 55 18.31 1.67 13.95
C ASP A 55 19.17 0.62 14.70
N GLY A 56 19.23 -0.62 14.19
CA GLY A 56 20.09 -1.70 14.68
C GLY A 56 21.41 -1.86 13.94
N GLY A 57 21.88 -0.86 13.17
CA GLY A 57 23.19 -0.86 12.51
C GLY A 57 23.28 -1.67 11.20
N GLY A 58 22.17 -2.28 10.72
CA GLY A 58 22.10 -3.01 9.46
C GLY A 58 21.67 -2.11 8.30
N GLY A 59 22.30 -2.28 7.12
CA GLY A 59 21.88 -1.60 5.89
C GLY A 59 20.51 -2.08 5.41
N MET A 60 19.68 -1.15 4.92
CA MET A 60 18.43 -1.46 4.23
C MET A 60 18.66 -1.47 2.71
N TYR A 61 18.43 -2.61 2.08
CA TYR A 61 18.73 -2.82 0.67
C TYR A 61 17.47 -3.02 -0.15
N SER A 62 17.47 -2.46 -1.37
CA SER A 62 16.46 -2.69 -2.40
C SER A 62 17.12 -3.32 -3.63
N PRO A 63 16.45 -4.25 -4.34
CA PRO A 63 16.97 -4.77 -5.59
C PRO A 63 16.83 -3.72 -6.70
N ARG A 64 17.89 -3.57 -7.51
CA ARG A 64 17.78 -3.01 -8.84
C ARG A 64 17.59 -4.17 -9.80
N ILE A 65 16.53 -4.09 -10.60
CA ILE A 65 16.10 -5.17 -11.49
C ILE A 65 16.16 -4.66 -12.92
N GLN A 66 16.81 -5.42 -13.78
CA GLN A 66 16.90 -5.19 -15.21
C GLN A 66 15.95 -6.12 -15.94
N PHE A 67 15.23 -5.64 -16.94
CA PHE A 67 14.34 -6.43 -17.78
C PHE A 67 14.26 -5.86 -19.19
N ASN A 68 13.80 -6.65 -20.16
CA ASN A 68 13.54 -6.19 -21.50
C ASN A 68 12.05 -5.91 -21.67
N ASP A 69 11.73 -4.73 -22.22
CA ASP A 69 10.37 -4.37 -22.57
C ASP A 69 9.89 -5.08 -23.85
N VAL A 70 8.62 -4.90 -24.20
CA VAL A 70 8.04 -5.51 -25.45
C VAL A 70 8.71 -5.01 -26.73
N MET A 71 9.45 -3.91 -26.69
CA MET A 71 10.22 -3.38 -27.83
C MET A 71 11.68 -3.88 -27.84
N GLY A 72 12.04 -4.78 -26.92
CA GLY A 72 13.40 -5.29 -26.75
C GLY A 72 14.38 -4.31 -26.11
N ARG A 73 13.91 -3.18 -25.55
CA ARG A 73 14.77 -2.20 -24.87
C ARG A 73 15.02 -2.66 -23.45
N THR A 74 16.27 -2.64 -23.06
CA THR A 74 16.68 -2.92 -21.68
C THR A 74 16.29 -1.75 -20.77
N THR A 75 15.53 -2.04 -19.74
CA THR A 75 15.04 -1.06 -18.75
C THR A 75 15.42 -1.55 -17.36
N GLU A 76 15.76 -0.61 -16.48
CA GLU A 76 16.07 -0.89 -15.06
C GLU A 76 15.15 -0.11 -14.15
N PHE A 77 14.79 -0.73 -13.03
CA PHE A 77 14.10 -0.04 -11.95
C PHE A 77 14.60 -0.54 -10.59
N THR A 78 14.48 0.30 -9.58
CA THR A 78 14.78 -0.06 -8.19
C THR A 78 13.48 -0.17 -7.42
N GLU A 79 13.26 -1.28 -6.72
CA GLU A 79 12.08 -1.42 -5.86
C GLU A 79 12.01 -0.33 -4.79
N ASN A 80 10.80 0.13 -4.49
CA ASN A 80 10.57 1.11 -3.43
C ASN A 80 10.65 0.49 -2.02
N TRP A 81 10.49 -0.83 -1.93
CA TRP A 81 10.61 -1.55 -0.68
C TRP A 81 12.07 -1.90 -0.41
N SER A 82 12.51 -1.70 0.83
CA SER A 82 13.85 -2.06 1.31
C SER A 82 13.77 -2.90 2.58
N GLY A 83 14.70 -3.81 2.76
CA GLY A 83 14.80 -4.66 3.93
C GLY A 83 16.24 -4.83 4.40
N ASN A 84 16.42 -5.05 5.71
CA ASN A 84 17.72 -5.35 6.30
C ASN A 84 18.18 -6.80 6.04
N ARG A 85 17.23 -7.69 5.74
CA ARG A 85 17.50 -9.06 5.29
C ARG A 85 16.85 -9.26 3.92
N PRO A 86 17.56 -8.90 2.83
CA PRO A 86 16.99 -9.02 1.50
C PRO A 86 16.77 -10.51 1.13
N ASP A 87 15.57 -10.82 0.66
CA ASP A 87 15.14 -12.12 0.13
C ASP A 87 15.57 -12.34 -1.33
N PHE A 88 16.63 -11.63 -1.76
CA PHE A 88 17.14 -11.67 -3.13
C PHE A 88 18.66 -11.65 -3.18
N LYS A 89 19.22 -12.23 -4.24
CA LYS A 89 20.63 -12.22 -4.58
C LYS A 89 20.81 -11.57 -5.95
N ILE A 90 22.02 -11.02 -6.19
CA ILE A 90 22.42 -10.59 -7.52
C ILE A 90 22.44 -11.82 -8.44
N GLY A 91 21.82 -11.69 -9.62
CA GLY A 91 21.64 -12.79 -10.57
C GLY A 91 20.31 -13.53 -10.45
N ASP A 92 19.52 -13.30 -9.40
CA ASP A 92 18.19 -13.93 -9.26
C ASP A 92 17.26 -13.50 -10.38
N GLU A 93 16.60 -14.46 -11.00
CA GLU A 93 15.50 -14.19 -11.93
C GLU A 93 14.22 -13.90 -11.14
N VAL A 94 13.52 -12.84 -11.52
CA VAL A 94 12.28 -12.40 -10.91
C VAL A 94 11.23 -12.07 -11.97
N ILE A 95 9.97 -12.25 -11.61
CA ILE A 95 8.87 -11.78 -12.43
C ILE A 95 8.75 -10.27 -12.27
N VAL A 96 8.64 -9.54 -13.38
CA VAL A 96 8.44 -8.10 -13.44
C VAL A 96 7.09 -7.80 -14.06
N LEU A 97 6.31 -6.95 -13.39
CA LEU A 97 5.07 -6.37 -13.92
C LEU A 97 5.35 -4.90 -14.25
N TYR A 98 5.12 -4.51 -15.50
CA TYR A 98 5.34 -3.13 -15.92
C TYR A 98 4.22 -2.63 -16.85
N ASP A 99 4.00 -1.33 -16.85
CA ASP A 99 3.09 -0.67 -17.80
C ASP A 99 3.84 -0.46 -19.13
N PRO A 100 3.39 -1.04 -20.26
CA PRO A 100 4.07 -0.87 -21.55
C PRO A 100 4.08 0.58 -22.03
N ALA A 101 3.15 1.43 -21.57
CA ALA A 101 3.16 2.86 -21.86
C ALA A 101 4.19 3.62 -21.02
N ASP A 102 4.61 3.08 -19.87
CA ASP A 102 5.61 3.67 -18.98
C ASP A 102 6.42 2.56 -18.28
N PRO A 103 7.46 2.02 -18.96
CA PRO A 103 8.28 0.94 -18.41
C PRO A 103 9.00 1.28 -17.12
N GLN A 104 9.14 2.57 -16.77
CA GLN A 104 9.70 2.99 -15.49
C GLN A 104 8.76 2.66 -14.31
N LYS A 105 7.47 2.51 -14.57
CA LYS A 105 6.49 2.05 -13.58
C LYS A 105 6.47 0.53 -13.46
N ALA A 106 7.65 -0.08 -13.32
CA ALA A 106 7.79 -1.50 -13.11
C ALA A 106 7.76 -1.85 -11.61
N ARG A 107 7.31 -3.07 -11.32
CA ARG A 107 7.29 -3.65 -9.97
C ARG A 107 7.63 -5.12 -10.04
N ARG A 108 8.30 -5.65 -9.02
CA ARG A 108 8.49 -7.10 -8.90
C ARG A 108 7.13 -7.78 -8.79
N GLY A 109 6.89 -8.74 -9.67
CA GLY A 109 5.72 -9.61 -9.64
C GLY A 109 5.71 -10.48 -8.39
N GLY A 110 4.55 -10.92 -7.99
CA GLY A 110 4.37 -11.75 -6.82
C GLY A 110 2.90 -12.10 -6.62
N LYS A 111 2.54 -12.55 -5.43
CA LYS A 111 1.14 -12.82 -5.10
C LYS A 111 0.30 -11.55 -5.31
N LYS A 112 -0.65 -11.58 -6.23
CA LYS A 112 -1.51 -10.43 -6.61
C LYS A 112 -2.18 -9.77 -5.41
N TRP A 113 -2.46 -10.51 -4.34
CA TRP A 113 -3.06 -9.98 -3.13
C TRP A 113 -2.21 -8.88 -2.45
N LYS A 114 -0.87 -8.90 -2.60
CA LYS A 114 0.01 -7.87 -2.02
C LYS A 114 -0.29 -6.47 -2.57
N PHE A 115 -0.74 -6.37 -3.82
CA PHE A 115 -1.12 -5.09 -4.43
C PHE A 115 -2.37 -4.49 -3.81
N PHE A 116 -3.26 -5.34 -3.29
CA PHE A 116 -4.51 -4.92 -2.66
C PHE A 116 -4.43 -4.86 -1.14
N PHE A 117 -3.33 -5.35 -0.53
CA PHE A 117 -3.20 -5.44 0.92
C PHE A 117 -3.47 -4.11 1.63
N LEU A 118 -2.86 -3.02 1.14
CA LEU A 118 -3.08 -1.69 1.71
C LEU A 118 -4.53 -1.23 1.57
N ALA A 119 -5.15 -1.52 0.42
CA ALA A 119 -6.56 -1.18 0.18
C ALA A 119 -7.49 -1.92 1.14
N TRP A 120 -7.26 -3.22 1.35
CA TRP A 120 -8.03 -4.04 2.29
C TRP A 120 -7.83 -3.60 3.74
N LEU A 121 -6.57 -3.31 4.12
CA LEU A 121 -6.24 -2.86 5.46
C LEU A 121 -6.90 -1.52 5.77
N MET A 122 -6.70 -0.52 4.92
CA MET A 122 -7.25 0.83 5.14
C MET A 122 -8.78 0.87 4.99
N GLY A 123 -9.31 0.16 3.99
CA GLY A 123 -10.76 0.04 3.80
C GLY A 123 -11.44 -0.68 4.97
N GLY A 124 -10.87 -1.79 5.42
CA GLY A 124 -11.38 -2.55 6.58
C GLY A 124 -11.37 -1.75 7.87
N LEU A 125 -10.27 -1.06 8.18
CA LEU A 125 -10.18 -0.15 9.33
C LEU A 125 -11.21 0.99 9.22
N GLY A 126 -11.35 1.62 8.05
CA GLY A 126 -12.32 2.67 7.82
C GLY A 126 -13.76 2.20 8.08
N LEU A 127 -14.13 1.00 7.62
CA LEU A 127 -15.44 0.40 7.87
C LEU A 127 -15.65 0.09 9.35
N LEU A 128 -14.62 -0.42 10.03
CA LEU A 128 -14.70 -0.73 11.47
C LEU A 128 -14.94 0.54 12.29
N PHE A 129 -14.17 1.60 12.05
CA PHE A 129 -14.35 2.88 12.73
C PHE A 129 -15.70 3.53 12.41
N SER A 130 -16.17 3.44 11.15
CA SER A 130 -17.51 3.92 10.76
C SER A 130 -18.62 3.14 11.48
N GLY A 131 -18.48 1.82 11.59
CA GLY A 131 -19.42 0.97 12.32
C GLY A 131 -19.50 1.32 13.81
N LEU A 132 -18.34 1.54 14.45
CA LEU A 132 -18.29 2.01 15.84
C LEU A 132 -18.97 3.36 16.02
N LEU A 133 -18.74 4.30 15.10
CA LEU A 133 -19.36 5.62 15.14
C LEU A 133 -20.89 5.52 15.05
N ILE A 134 -21.40 4.74 14.11
CA ILE A 134 -22.84 4.50 13.94
C ILE A 134 -23.42 3.84 15.19
N PHE A 135 -22.75 2.86 15.76
CA PHE A 135 -23.16 2.18 16.98
C PHE A 135 -23.28 3.16 18.17
N PHE A 136 -22.27 4.03 18.37
CA PHE A 136 -22.34 5.05 19.42
C PHE A 136 -23.44 6.08 19.19
N LEU A 137 -23.68 6.49 17.95
CA LEU A 137 -24.79 7.39 17.62
C LEU A 137 -26.15 6.76 17.94
N ILE A 138 -26.34 5.48 17.64
CA ILE A 138 -27.56 4.74 17.97
C ILE A 138 -27.74 4.67 19.49
N LEU A 139 -26.67 4.36 20.25
CA LEU A 139 -26.74 4.33 21.71
C LEU A 139 -27.14 5.68 22.30
N ILE A 140 -26.61 6.79 21.80
CA ILE A 140 -26.95 8.14 22.25
C ILE A 140 -28.42 8.46 21.96
N LEU A 141 -28.94 8.02 20.82
CA LEU A 141 -30.36 8.23 20.45
C LEU A 141 -31.32 7.38 21.32
N LEU A 142 -30.92 6.14 21.63
CA LEU A 142 -31.75 5.22 22.43
C LEU A 142 -31.67 5.52 23.95
N PHE A 143 -30.50 5.99 24.40
CA PHE A 143 -30.26 6.32 25.83
C PHE A 143 -29.75 7.75 25.95
N PRO A 144 -30.63 8.77 25.81
CA PRO A 144 -30.19 10.16 25.88
C PRO A 144 -29.56 10.43 27.27
N ILE A 145 -28.27 10.72 27.24
CA ILE A 145 -27.44 11.02 28.40
C ILE A 145 -27.86 12.41 28.89
N GLY A 146 -28.70 12.46 29.92
CA GLY A 146 -29.03 13.70 30.59
C GLY A 146 -30.51 14.11 30.55
N LYS A 147 -31.38 13.31 31.14
CA LYS A 147 -32.61 13.79 31.78
C LYS A 147 -32.52 13.55 33.28
#